data_35c5ea878eb2d0bd956b12e0d14cf5ca
#
_entry.id   35c5ea878eb2d0bd956b12e0d14cf5ca
#
_cell.length_a   1.000
_cell.length_b   1.000
_cell.length_c   1.000
_cell.angle_alpha   90.00
_cell.angle_beta   90.00
_cell.angle_gamma   90.00
#
_symmetry.space_group_name_H-M   'P 1'
#
loop_
_entity.id
_entity.type
_entity.pdbx_description
1 polymer ?
#
loop_
_entity_poly.entity_id
_entity_poly.type
_entity_poly.pdbx_seq_one_letter_code
_entity_poly.pdbx_strand_id
1 'polypeptide(L)'
;MKKVFVSFAFMAFALASCEGKTDASSTDSAAMDSAMTTAVQPAAEQANGDVVGTYEGVLPGADGSVTTKITLNADGTYSKHEEFSKAGVEPMDENGTYKLEANGLVTLITPSSNLETYYKVAAGTLTLLDQTTKELPTGELAAQYVLNKK
;
A
#
# COMPACT_ATOMS: atom_id res chain seq x y z
N MET A 1 21.80 -33.71 -7.13
CA MET A 1 22.57 -33.28 -8.31
C MET A 1 21.69 -33.39 -9.54
N LYS A 2 21.04 -32.36 -9.99
CA LYS A 2 20.48 -32.22 -11.35
C LYS A 2 20.30 -30.72 -11.59
N LYS A 3 21.21 -30.14 -12.34
CA LYS A 3 21.18 -28.76 -12.81
C LYS A 3 20.29 -28.70 -14.05
N VAL A 4 19.26 -27.88 -14.04
CA VAL A 4 18.45 -27.58 -15.23
C VAL A 4 18.76 -26.15 -15.63
N PHE A 5 19.48 -25.99 -16.73
CA PHE A 5 19.69 -24.71 -17.41
C PHE A 5 18.49 -24.45 -18.32
N VAL A 6 17.78 -23.36 -18.14
CA VAL A 6 16.79 -22.86 -19.10
C VAL A 6 17.36 -21.61 -19.75
N SER A 7 17.75 -21.77 -21.01
CA SER A 7 18.14 -20.70 -21.92
C SER A 7 16.89 -19.93 -22.37
N PHE A 8 16.85 -18.63 -22.15
CA PHE A 8 15.87 -17.75 -22.79
C PHE A 8 16.51 -17.00 -23.93
N ALA A 9 15.98 -17.23 -25.13
CA ALA A 9 16.38 -16.62 -26.37
C ALA A 9 15.85 -15.16 -26.46
N PHE A 10 16.75 -14.26 -26.85
CA PHE A 10 16.46 -12.87 -27.18
C PHE A 10 15.74 -12.79 -28.53
N MET A 11 14.60 -12.11 -28.56
CA MET A 11 13.93 -11.73 -29.80
C MET A 11 14.08 -10.22 -30.00
N ALA A 12 14.90 -9.86 -30.98
CA ALA A 12 15.09 -8.48 -31.43
C ALA A 12 13.93 -8.07 -32.34
N PHE A 13 13.27 -6.94 -32.03
CA PHE A 13 12.33 -6.31 -32.94
C PHE A 13 12.98 -5.10 -33.60
N ALA A 14 13.00 -5.13 -34.91
CA ALA A 14 13.55 -4.12 -35.79
C ALA A 14 12.62 -2.90 -35.92
N LEU A 15 13.23 -1.71 -35.89
CA LEU A 15 12.63 -0.41 -36.17
C LEU A 15 12.36 -0.25 -37.66
N ALA A 16 11.15 0.12 -38.03
CA ALA A 16 10.85 0.66 -39.35
C ALA A 16 10.74 2.18 -39.24
N SER A 17 11.71 2.83 -39.89
CA SER A 17 11.78 4.25 -40.19
C SER A 17 10.74 4.61 -41.26
N CYS A 18 10.02 5.70 -41.07
CA CYS A 18 9.29 6.35 -42.14
C CYS A 18 9.66 7.83 -42.18
N GLU A 19 10.44 8.15 -43.22
CA GLU A 19 10.90 9.47 -43.62
C GLU A 19 9.80 10.10 -44.48
N GLY A 20 9.40 11.30 -44.15
CA GLY A 20 8.46 12.12 -44.96
C GLY A 20 8.77 13.58 -44.77
N LYS A 21 9.52 14.13 -45.73
CA LYS A 21 9.96 15.51 -45.87
C LYS A 21 8.88 16.31 -46.62
N THR A 22 8.53 17.49 -46.14
CA THR A 22 8.25 18.68 -46.94
C THR A 22 8.16 19.96 -46.13
N ASP A 23 8.69 21.01 -46.77
CA ASP A 23 9.10 22.31 -46.34
C ASP A 23 7.99 23.32 -45.96
N ALA A 24 8.49 24.34 -45.29
CA ALA A 24 8.24 25.78 -45.43
C ALA A 24 7.34 26.49 -44.43
N SER A 25 8.06 27.26 -43.63
CA SER A 25 7.90 28.71 -43.37
C SER A 25 6.88 29.22 -42.39
N SER A 26 7.47 29.90 -41.45
CA SER A 26 7.19 31.22 -40.82
C SER A 26 6.38 31.29 -39.57
N THR A 27 7.12 31.72 -38.57
CA THR A 27 6.91 32.85 -37.62
C THR A 27 5.82 32.73 -36.58
N ASP A 28 6.32 32.76 -35.38
CA ASP A 28 6.03 33.58 -34.22
C ASP A 28 5.45 32.94 -32.99
N SER A 29 6.22 33.25 -31.93
CA SER A 29 5.84 33.43 -30.52
C SER A 29 5.30 32.30 -29.67
N ALA A 30 6.24 31.88 -28.80
CA ALA A 30 6.07 31.69 -27.36
C ALA A 30 4.75 31.08 -26.83
N ALA A 31 4.85 29.84 -26.43
CA ALA A 31 4.31 29.38 -25.14
C ALA A 31 5.00 28.07 -24.74
N MET A 32 5.67 28.10 -23.63
CA MET A 32 6.12 26.92 -22.91
C MET A 32 4.90 26.12 -22.53
N ASP A 33 4.76 24.92 -23.08
CA ASP A 33 3.89 23.92 -22.51
C ASP A 33 4.75 22.69 -22.19
N SER A 34 4.98 22.55 -20.90
CA SER A 34 5.58 21.38 -20.32
C SER A 34 4.68 20.18 -20.59
N ALA A 35 5.08 19.34 -21.49
CA ALA A 35 4.48 18.02 -21.66
C ALA A 35 4.71 17.22 -20.35
N MET A 36 3.74 17.34 -19.48
CA MET A 36 3.61 16.55 -18.28
C MET A 36 3.27 15.12 -18.71
N THR A 37 4.25 14.25 -18.63
CA THR A 37 4.07 12.81 -18.77
C THR A 37 3.06 12.37 -17.71
N THR A 38 1.84 12.14 -18.13
CA THR A 38 0.78 11.58 -17.29
C THR A 38 1.19 10.14 -16.97
N ALA A 39 1.80 9.94 -15.82
CA ALA A 39 1.89 8.64 -15.23
C ALA A 39 0.45 8.15 -15.01
N VAL A 40 0.11 7.04 -15.64
CA VAL A 40 -1.17 6.35 -15.44
C VAL A 40 -1.19 5.87 -13.98
N GLN A 41 -1.83 6.66 -13.14
CA GLN A 41 -2.14 6.29 -11.79
C GLN A 41 -3.31 5.30 -11.83
N PRO A 42 -3.19 4.10 -11.25
CA PRO A 42 -4.33 3.20 -11.17
C PRO A 42 -5.43 3.88 -10.35
N ALA A 43 -6.61 3.93 -10.92
CA ALA A 43 -7.80 4.48 -10.30
C ALA A 43 -8.12 3.77 -8.98
N ALA A 44 -7.79 4.44 -7.88
CA ALA A 44 -8.32 4.17 -6.54
C ALA A 44 -8.69 5.51 -5.90
N GLU A 45 -9.41 6.32 -6.67
CA GLU A 45 -10.00 7.56 -6.19
C GLU A 45 -11.45 7.26 -5.79
N GLN A 46 -11.64 6.88 -4.52
CA GLN A 46 -12.89 7.22 -3.82
C GLN A 46 -12.80 6.80 -2.36
N ALA A 47 -12.99 7.74 -1.44
CA ALA A 47 -13.12 7.62 0.00
C ALA A 47 -11.83 7.60 0.87
N ASN A 48 -10.68 8.02 0.37
CA ASN A 48 -9.44 8.04 1.17
C ASN A 48 -9.42 9.12 2.26
N GLY A 49 -10.23 10.19 2.15
CA GLY A 49 -10.18 11.32 3.10
C GLY A 49 -10.48 10.95 4.54
N ASP A 50 -11.44 10.06 4.77
CA ASP A 50 -11.86 9.66 6.13
C ASP A 50 -10.93 8.61 6.76
N VAL A 51 -10.17 7.85 5.95
CA VAL A 51 -9.30 6.80 6.45
C VAL A 51 -7.85 7.26 6.64
N VAL A 52 -7.46 8.34 6.00
CA VAL A 52 -6.12 8.91 6.14
C VAL A 52 -5.92 9.42 7.58
N GLY A 53 -4.80 9.08 8.18
CA GLY A 53 -4.44 9.48 9.53
C GLY A 53 -3.69 8.42 10.30
N THR A 54 -3.41 8.73 11.54
CA THR A 54 -2.70 7.85 12.46
C THR A 54 -3.68 7.15 13.39
N TYR A 55 -3.53 5.84 13.52
CA TYR A 55 -4.32 4.96 14.39
C TYR A 55 -3.39 4.31 15.40
N GLU A 56 -3.81 4.24 16.66
CA GLU A 56 -2.99 3.69 17.73
C GLU A 56 -3.85 2.89 18.71
N GLY A 57 -3.30 1.79 19.19
CA GLY A 57 -3.93 0.93 20.20
C GLY A 57 -3.01 -0.17 20.65
N VAL A 58 -3.49 -0.96 21.60
CA VAL A 58 -2.77 -2.11 22.12
C VAL A 58 -3.47 -3.37 21.66
N LEU A 59 -2.82 -4.14 20.81
CA LEU A 59 -3.32 -5.39 20.27
C LEU A 59 -2.84 -6.58 21.11
N PRO A 60 -3.62 -7.67 21.21
CA PRO A 60 -3.15 -8.90 21.80
C PRO A 60 -2.09 -9.57 20.93
N GLY A 61 -0.99 -9.95 21.51
CA GLY A 61 0.07 -10.72 20.86
C GLY A 61 0.15 -12.14 21.44
N ALA A 62 0.94 -13.01 20.82
CA ALA A 62 1.12 -14.40 21.25
C ALA A 62 1.74 -14.51 22.66
N ASP A 63 2.67 -13.60 22.99
CA ASP A 63 3.42 -13.60 24.24
C ASP A 63 3.22 -12.32 25.07
N GLY A 64 2.06 -11.69 24.96
CA GLY A 64 1.76 -10.44 25.66
C GLY A 64 0.95 -9.48 24.80
N SER A 65 1.18 -8.19 24.98
CA SER A 65 0.52 -7.14 24.19
C SER A 65 1.49 -6.45 23.25
N VAL A 66 0.94 -5.88 22.17
CA VAL A 66 1.69 -5.13 21.16
C VAL A 66 1.07 -3.74 21.05
N THR A 67 1.80 -2.71 21.43
CA THR A 67 1.41 -1.33 21.13
C THR A 67 1.64 -1.09 19.65
N THR A 68 0.56 -0.87 18.92
CA THR A 68 0.60 -0.74 17.45
C THR A 68 0.17 0.67 17.04
N LYS A 69 0.98 1.29 16.20
CA LYS A 69 0.69 2.58 15.56
C LYS A 69 0.76 2.44 14.05
N ILE A 70 -0.33 2.76 13.37
CA ILE A 70 -0.43 2.72 11.91
C ILE A 70 -0.75 4.11 11.40
N THR A 71 0.01 4.59 10.43
CA THR A 71 -0.30 5.82 9.71
C THR A 71 -0.65 5.46 8.26
N LEU A 72 -1.86 5.82 7.84
CA LEU A 72 -2.32 5.71 6.45
C LEU A 72 -2.18 7.07 5.77
N ASN A 73 -1.42 7.14 4.70
CA ASN A 73 -1.14 8.37 3.96
C ASN A 73 -2.11 8.52 2.76
N ALA A 74 -2.33 9.76 2.33
CA ALA A 74 -3.21 10.07 1.21
C ALA A 74 -2.72 9.53 -0.14
N ASP A 75 -1.42 9.24 -0.25
CA ASP A 75 -0.78 8.67 -1.44
C ASP A 75 -0.91 7.13 -1.55
N GLY A 76 -1.67 6.49 -0.64
CA GLY A 76 -1.86 5.04 -0.62
C GLY A 76 -0.71 4.27 0.04
N THR A 77 0.22 4.96 0.69
CA THR A 77 1.28 4.33 1.49
C THR A 77 0.88 4.23 2.96
N TYR A 78 1.53 3.32 3.69
CA TYR A 78 1.40 3.26 5.15
C TYR A 78 2.76 3.11 5.83
N SER A 79 2.79 3.47 7.09
CA SER A 79 3.84 3.09 8.04
C SER A 79 3.20 2.45 9.27
N LYS A 80 3.82 1.41 9.80
CA LYS A 80 3.41 0.71 11.01
C LYS A 80 4.60 0.59 11.96
N HIS A 81 4.38 0.91 13.22
CA HIS A 81 5.33 0.75 14.30
C HIS A 81 4.72 -0.11 15.39
N GLU A 82 5.43 -1.12 15.85
CA GLU A 82 4.99 -2.07 16.86
C GLU A 82 6.01 -2.17 17.99
N GLU A 83 5.53 -1.96 19.23
CA GLU A 83 6.30 -2.15 20.46
C GLU A 83 5.73 -3.34 21.22
N PHE A 84 6.58 -4.29 21.55
CA PHE A 84 6.18 -5.52 22.23
C PHE A 84 6.34 -5.38 23.75
N SER A 85 5.34 -5.82 24.52
CA SER A 85 5.42 -5.82 25.98
C SER A 85 6.41 -6.86 26.54
N LYS A 86 6.82 -7.83 25.71
CA LYS A 86 7.79 -8.86 26.07
C LYS A 86 9.20 -8.27 26.14
N ALA A 87 9.85 -8.42 27.28
CA ALA A 87 11.23 -7.96 27.46
C ALA A 87 12.20 -8.65 26.48
N GLY A 88 13.09 -7.84 25.89
CA GLY A 88 14.11 -8.34 24.95
C GLY A 88 13.62 -8.52 23.51
N VAL A 89 12.41 -8.09 23.19
CA VAL A 89 11.92 -7.99 21.81
C VAL A 89 12.06 -6.54 21.36
N GLU A 90 12.82 -6.33 20.28
CA GLU A 90 13.00 -5.00 19.70
C GLU A 90 11.71 -4.53 19.00
N PRO A 91 11.44 -3.22 19.00
CA PRO A 91 10.35 -2.65 18.21
C PRO A 91 10.50 -2.97 16.73
N MET A 92 9.40 -3.07 16.03
CA MET A 92 9.37 -3.38 14.61
C MET A 92 8.71 -2.25 13.81
N ASP A 93 9.40 -1.84 12.74
CA ASP A 93 8.88 -0.88 11.78
C ASP A 93 8.58 -1.57 10.44
N GLU A 94 7.41 -1.32 9.90
CA GLU A 94 6.99 -1.75 8.58
C GLU A 94 6.48 -0.57 7.74
N ASN A 95 6.77 -0.63 6.45
CA ASN A 95 6.25 0.33 5.48
C ASN A 95 5.76 -0.40 4.24
N GLY A 96 4.76 0.17 3.57
CA GLY A 96 4.23 -0.42 2.36
C GLY A 96 3.14 0.42 1.75
N THR A 97 2.29 -0.24 0.98
CA THR A 97 1.10 0.36 0.39
C THR A 97 -0.16 -0.24 0.99
N TYR A 98 -1.27 0.49 0.91
CA TYR A 98 -2.55 -0.06 1.30
C TYR A 98 -3.59 0.09 0.19
N LYS A 99 -4.58 -0.79 0.22
CA LYS A 99 -5.79 -0.72 -0.60
C LYS A 99 -7.00 -0.54 0.31
N LEU A 100 -7.91 0.33 -0.09
CA LEU A 100 -9.21 0.50 0.57
C LEU A 100 -10.31 0.03 -0.37
N GLU A 101 -11.15 -0.87 0.09
CA GLU A 101 -12.32 -1.33 -0.64
C GLU A 101 -13.59 -0.56 -0.19
N ALA A 102 -14.60 -0.51 -1.05
CA ALA A 102 -15.86 0.19 -0.79
C ALA A 102 -16.60 -0.28 0.48
N ASN A 103 -16.35 -1.51 0.89
CA ASN A 103 -16.90 -2.08 2.14
C ASN A 103 -16.12 -1.63 3.39
N GLY A 104 -15.07 -0.81 3.26
CA GLY A 104 -14.21 -0.37 4.36
C GLY A 104 -13.15 -1.41 4.76
N LEU A 105 -12.87 -2.41 3.93
CA LEU A 105 -11.73 -3.30 4.10
C LEU A 105 -10.45 -2.56 3.69
N VAL A 106 -9.49 -2.49 4.59
CA VAL A 106 -8.14 -1.96 4.36
C VAL A 106 -7.18 -3.14 4.33
N THR A 107 -6.48 -3.31 3.22
CA THR A 107 -5.42 -4.32 3.06
C THR A 107 -4.07 -3.61 3.06
N LEU A 108 -3.26 -3.83 4.09
CA LEU A 108 -1.86 -3.40 4.11
C LEU A 108 -1.02 -4.43 3.36
N ILE A 109 -0.14 -3.98 2.49
CA ILE A 109 0.76 -4.82 1.69
C ILE A 109 2.19 -4.44 2.02
N THR A 110 2.94 -5.35 2.63
CA THR A 110 4.33 -5.18 3.02
C THR A 110 5.25 -5.71 1.91
N PRO A 111 5.93 -4.87 1.12
CA PRO A 111 6.70 -5.33 -0.04
C PRO A 111 7.87 -6.27 0.31
N SER A 112 8.47 -6.09 1.49
CA SER A 112 9.63 -6.88 1.94
C SER A 112 9.31 -8.35 2.19
N SER A 113 8.07 -8.66 2.57
CA SER A 113 7.62 -10.02 2.91
C SER A 113 6.49 -10.53 2.01
N ASN A 114 5.91 -9.66 1.17
CA ASN A 114 4.65 -9.89 0.45
C ASN A 114 3.49 -10.27 1.40
N LEU A 115 3.58 -9.85 2.66
CA LEU A 115 2.54 -10.09 3.64
C LEU A 115 1.38 -9.13 3.41
N GLU A 116 0.18 -9.64 3.47
CA GLU A 116 -1.06 -8.85 3.51
C GLU A 116 -1.65 -8.90 4.90
N THR A 117 -2.01 -7.74 5.46
CA THR A 117 -2.68 -7.63 6.76
C THR A 117 -3.99 -6.89 6.57
N TYR A 118 -5.06 -7.44 7.13
CA TYR A 118 -6.42 -6.98 6.89
C TYR A 118 -7.00 -6.24 8.09
N TYR A 119 -7.58 -5.08 7.81
CA TYR A 119 -8.26 -4.25 8.80
C TYR A 119 -9.63 -3.81 8.29
N LYS A 120 -10.55 -3.55 9.22
CA LYS A 120 -11.82 -2.89 8.94
C LYS A 120 -11.76 -1.46 9.45
N VAL A 121 -11.97 -0.50 8.56
CA VAL A 121 -12.12 0.90 8.97
C VAL A 121 -13.59 1.22 9.22
N ALA A 122 -13.88 1.90 10.33
CA ALA A 122 -15.21 2.41 10.65
C ALA A 122 -15.13 3.54 11.67
N ALA A 123 -15.79 4.66 11.40
CA ALA A 123 -15.99 5.76 12.35
C ALA A 123 -14.74 6.18 13.17
N GLY A 124 -13.61 6.32 12.50
CA GLY A 124 -12.37 6.73 13.17
C GLY A 124 -11.63 5.60 13.90
N THR A 125 -11.98 4.36 13.63
CA THR A 125 -11.29 3.18 14.14
C THR A 125 -10.76 2.30 13.02
N LEU A 126 -9.73 1.52 13.33
CA LEU A 126 -9.15 0.52 12.47
C LEU A 126 -9.08 -0.80 13.25
N THR A 127 -9.94 -1.75 12.92
CA THR A 127 -10.03 -3.04 13.62
C THR A 127 -9.26 -4.11 12.87
N LEU A 128 -8.31 -4.76 13.53
CA LEU A 128 -7.58 -5.90 12.96
C LEU A 128 -8.55 -7.06 12.73
N LEU A 129 -8.54 -7.60 11.53
CA LEU A 129 -9.36 -8.75 11.12
C LEU A 129 -8.61 -10.07 11.29
N ASP A 130 -9.35 -11.17 11.32
CA ASP A 130 -8.75 -12.49 11.13
C ASP A 130 -8.07 -12.56 9.77
N GLN A 131 -6.81 -13.00 9.75
CA GLN A 131 -5.98 -12.96 8.54
C GLN A 131 -6.36 -14.03 7.51
N THR A 132 -7.16 -15.01 7.90
CA THR A 132 -7.62 -16.10 7.02
C THR A 132 -9.03 -15.86 6.51
N THR A 133 -9.96 -15.55 7.42
CA THR A 133 -11.39 -15.37 7.08
C THR A 133 -11.75 -13.94 6.71
N LYS A 134 -10.92 -12.96 7.10
CA LYS A 134 -11.16 -11.50 6.98
C LYS A 134 -12.40 -11.05 7.74
N GLU A 135 -12.76 -11.80 8.77
CA GLU A 135 -13.90 -11.48 9.63
C GLU A 135 -13.49 -10.65 10.84
N LEU A 136 -14.44 -9.93 11.39
CA LEU A 136 -14.24 -9.18 12.63
C LEU A 136 -14.01 -10.14 13.80
N PRO A 137 -13.08 -9.82 14.71
CA PRO A 137 -12.91 -10.59 15.93
C PRO A 137 -14.22 -10.60 16.74
N THR A 138 -14.51 -11.73 17.35
CA THR A 138 -15.72 -11.93 18.16
C THR A 138 -15.39 -12.30 19.60
N GLY A 139 -16.36 -12.21 20.48
CA GLY A 139 -16.20 -12.53 21.90
C GLY A 139 -15.66 -11.37 22.73
N GLU A 140 -15.26 -11.66 23.97
CA GLU A 140 -14.86 -10.67 24.98
C GLU A 140 -13.59 -9.89 24.60
N LEU A 141 -12.73 -10.49 23.78
CA LEU A 141 -11.46 -9.88 23.33
C LEU A 141 -11.61 -8.99 22.10
N ALA A 142 -12.78 -8.96 21.46
CA ALA A 142 -12.99 -8.22 20.21
C ALA A 142 -12.58 -6.73 20.33
N ALA A 143 -12.83 -6.10 21.46
CA ALA A 143 -12.47 -4.71 21.71
C ALA A 143 -10.94 -4.46 21.77
N GLN A 144 -10.15 -5.50 21.99
CA GLN A 144 -8.67 -5.38 22.05
C GLN A 144 -8.02 -5.35 20.66
N TYR A 145 -8.78 -5.63 19.60
CA TYR A 145 -8.29 -5.59 18.22
C TYR A 145 -8.54 -4.25 17.53
N VAL A 146 -8.88 -3.20 18.29
CA VAL A 146 -9.27 -1.90 17.76
C VAL A 146 -8.19 -0.86 18.01
N LEU A 147 -7.75 -0.22 16.92
CA LEU A 147 -6.90 0.97 16.93
C LEU A 147 -7.80 2.20 16.77
N ASN A 148 -7.54 3.26 17.52
CA ASN A 148 -8.30 4.50 17.49
C ASN A 148 -7.53 5.58 16.73
N LYS A 149 -8.23 6.35 15.91
CA LYS A 149 -7.66 7.51 15.20
C LYS A 149 -7.27 8.59 16.20
N LYS A 150 -6.11 9.19 16.01
CA LYS A 150 -5.55 10.28 16.83
C LYS A 150 -5.84 11.65 16.22
#